data_7d711afac5cadf3d00e88183641e399e
#
_entry.id   7d711afac5cadf3d00e88183641e399e
#
_cell.length_a   1.000
_cell.length_b   1.000
_cell.length_c   1.000
_cell.angle_alpha   90.00
_cell.angle_beta   90.00
_cell.angle_gamma   90.00
#
_symmetry.space_group_name_H-M   'P 1'
#
loop_
_entity.id
_entity.type
_entity.pdbx_description
1 polymer ?
#
loop_
_entity_poly.entity_id
_entity_poly.type
_entity_poly.pdbx_seq_one_letter_code
_entity_poly.pdbx_strand_id
1 'polypeptide(L)'
;MRKTFLVVVALAAALATSLVLAGVATAKGGHLTAQLRGTNEVPAAPASNRGRAEITLKLATGKVCWDFTITKIDGSGNAAHIHKGRPGASGPVYIPLGTTFKRQGCTSAPKAKIRAVAAHPRAFYVNIHNAKHPAGAMRGQLRADL
;
A
#
# COMPACT_ATOMS: atom_id res chain seq x y z
N MET A 1 -59.64 24.26 -55.21
CA MET A 1 -59.35 23.19 -54.21
C MET A 1 -57.88 23.04 -54.05
N ARG A 2 -57.22 23.58 -52.99
CA ARG A 2 -55.80 23.48 -52.75
C ARG A 2 -55.64 22.42 -51.66
N LYS A 3 -54.98 21.30 -51.99
CA LYS A 3 -54.63 20.25 -51.04
C LYS A 3 -53.33 20.59 -50.37
N THR A 4 -53.36 20.87 -49.08
CA THR A 4 -52.19 21.13 -48.25
C THR A 4 -51.62 19.80 -47.78
N PHE A 5 -50.41 19.41 -48.19
CA PHE A 5 -49.67 18.26 -47.64
C PHE A 5 -48.94 18.67 -46.39
N LEU A 6 -49.30 18.08 -45.26
CA LEU A 6 -48.53 18.18 -44.01
C LEU A 6 -47.37 17.14 -44.07
N VAL A 7 -46.16 17.65 -44.05
CA VAL A 7 -44.97 16.82 -43.91
C VAL A 7 -44.68 16.72 -42.42
N VAL A 8 -44.86 15.54 -41.84
CA VAL A 8 -44.48 15.24 -40.46
C VAL A 8 -43.01 14.79 -40.48
N VAL A 9 -42.11 15.63 -40.00
CA VAL A 9 -40.69 15.27 -39.77
C VAL A 9 -40.59 14.60 -38.41
N ALA A 10 -40.39 13.31 -38.37
CA ALA A 10 -40.09 12.55 -37.17
C ALA A 10 -38.59 12.70 -36.85
N LEU A 11 -38.30 13.44 -35.77
CA LEU A 11 -36.92 13.56 -35.20
C LEU A 11 -36.68 12.30 -34.36
N ALA A 12 -35.88 11.38 -34.85
CA ALA A 12 -35.39 10.25 -34.09
C ALA A 12 -34.15 10.70 -33.27
N ALA A 13 -34.34 10.91 -31.97
CA ALA A 13 -33.24 11.17 -31.04
C ALA A 13 -32.55 9.85 -30.70
N ALA A 14 -31.38 9.61 -31.27
CA ALA A 14 -30.54 8.49 -30.91
C ALA A 14 -29.79 8.82 -29.58
N LEU A 15 -30.22 8.23 -28.46
CA LEU A 15 -29.46 8.22 -27.21
C LEU A 15 -28.29 7.29 -27.36
N ALA A 16 -27.09 7.83 -27.55
CA ALA A 16 -25.84 7.11 -27.45
C ALA A 16 -25.51 6.91 -25.96
N THR A 17 -25.85 5.77 -25.38
CA THR A 17 -25.41 5.36 -24.06
C THR A 17 -23.94 4.96 -24.14
N SER A 18 -23.04 5.87 -23.76
CA SER A 18 -21.62 5.59 -23.60
C SER A 18 -21.41 4.68 -22.40
N LEU A 19 -21.19 3.40 -22.64
CA LEU A 19 -20.79 2.43 -21.63
C LEU A 19 -19.34 2.75 -21.25
N VAL A 20 -19.15 3.48 -20.14
CA VAL A 20 -17.81 3.64 -19.54
C VAL A 20 -17.43 2.30 -18.92
N LEU A 21 -16.67 1.49 -19.64
CA LEU A 21 -15.97 0.34 -19.05
C LEU A 21 -14.94 0.92 -18.07
N ALA A 22 -15.29 0.98 -16.79
CA ALA A 22 -14.32 1.15 -15.73
C ALA A 22 -13.39 -0.07 -15.77
N GLY A 23 -12.23 0.07 -16.39
CA GLY A 23 -11.20 -0.97 -16.42
C GLY A 23 -10.84 -1.30 -14.97
N VAL A 24 -11.19 -2.51 -14.52
CA VAL A 24 -10.74 -3.04 -13.25
C VAL A 24 -9.24 -3.24 -13.41
N ALA A 25 -8.44 -2.29 -12.96
CA ALA A 25 -7.00 -2.46 -12.88
C ALA A 25 -6.74 -3.63 -11.93
N THR A 26 -6.48 -4.80 -12.50
CA THR A 26 -6.04 -5.95 -11.72
C THR A 26 -4.69 -5.59 -11.12
N ALA A 27 -4.68 -5.32 -9.80
CA ALA A 27 -3.46 -5.09 -9.06
C ALA A 27 -2.59 -6.35 -9.20
N LYS A 28 -1.61 -6.30 -10.11
CA LYS A 28 -0.54 -7.28 -10.17
C LYS A 28 0.25 -7.14 -8.87
N GLY A 29 0.67 -8.27 -8.27
CA GLY A 29 1.65 -8.22 -7.19
C GLY A 29 2.81 -7.32 -7.60
N GLY A 30 3.41 -6.59 -6.66
CA GLY A 30 4.39 -5.57 -7.01
C GLY A 30 5.55 -5.53 -6.02
N HIS A 31 6.57 -4.82 -6.42
CA HIS A 31 7.70 -4.44 -5.59
C HIS A 31 7.46 -3.05 -5.03
N LEU A 32 7.60 -2.90 -3.71
CA LEU A 32 7.42 -1.65 -2.99
C LEU A 32 8.68 -1.35 -2.18
N THR A 33 8.96 -0.07 -1.99
CA THR A 33 10.07 0.38 -1.17
C THR A 33 9.62 1.37 -0.10
N ALA A 34 10.40 1.48 0.98
CA ALA A 34 10.20 2.50 2.01
C ALA A 34 11.54 2.95 2.58
N GLN A 35 11.73 4.26 2.71
CA GLN A 35 12.83 4.84 3.46
C GLN A 35 12.44 4.89 4.93
N LEU A 36 13.13 4.11 5.76
CA LEU A 36 12.87 4.02 7.19
C LEU A 36 13.61 5.10 7.96
N ARG A 37 12.89 5.84 8.80
CA ARG A 37 13.46 6.88 9.67
C ARG A 37 12.79 6.84 11.04
N GLY A 38 13.58 7.00 12.11
CA GLY A 38 13.06 7.15 13.47
C GLY A 38 12.18 8.39 13.62
N THR A 39 12.55 9.49 12.97
CA THR A 39 11.77 10.74 13.00
C THR A 39 10.38 10.64 12.37
N ASN A 40 10.11 9.60 11.58
CA ASN A 40 8.79 9.35 11.02
C ASN A 40 7.86 8.62 12.00
N GLU A 41 8.38 8.08 13.10
CA GLU A 41 7.56 7.40 14.11
C GLU A 41 6.66 8.37 14.88
N VAL A 42 5.59 7.84 15.47
CA VAL A 42 4.68 8.60 16.34
C VAL A 42 4.43 7.79 17.61
N PRO A 43 5.01 8.24 18.76
CA PRO A 43 5.94 9.37 18.91
C PRO A 43 7.26 9.14 18.17
N ALA A 44 7.98 10.22 17.84
CA ALA A 44 9.24 10.15 17.12
C ALA A 44 10.30 9.36 17.89
N ALA A 45 11.04 8.51 17.18
CA ALA A 45 12.21 7.80 17.65
C ALA A 45 13.51 8.52 17.21
N PRO A 46 14.70 8.10 17.68
CA PRO A 46 15.96 8.79 17.36
C PRO A 46 16.19 9.02 15.87
N ALA A 47 16.62 10.24 15.51
CA ALA A 47 16.93 10.61 14.13
C ALA A 47 18.05 9.78 13.50
N SER A 48 18.89 9.15 14.33
CA SER A 48 19.94 8.23 13.90
C SER A 48 19.37 6.90 13.36
N ASN A 49 18.16 6.50 13.78
CA ASN A 49 17.53 5.28 13.31
C ASN A 49 17.12 5.44 11.86
N ARG A 50 17.72 4.64 10.96
CA ARG A 50 17.48 4.72 9.53
C ARG A 50 17.80 3.41 8.82
N GLY A 51 17.09 3.19 7.73
CA GLY A 51 17.24 2.04 6.86
C GLY A 51 16.34 2.14 5.64
N ARG A 52 16.25 1.04 4.94
CA ARG A 52 15.35 0.86 3.78
C ARG A 52 14.62 -0.47 3.96
N ALA A 53 13.39 -0.52 3.50
CA ALA A 53 12.64 -1.73 3.33
C ALA A 53 12.31 -1.95 1.85
N GLU A 54 12.41 -3.18 1.42
CA GLU A 54 11.90 -3.68 0.15
C GLU A 54 10.83 -4.72 0.46
N ILE A 55 9.64 -4.54 -0.13
CA ILE A 55 8.48 -5.40 0.09
C ILE A 55 8.03 -5.97 -1.25
N THR A 56 8.02 -7.30 -1.37
CA THR A 56 7.51 -7.98 -2.55
C THR A 56 6.15 -8.60 -2.26
N LEU A 57 5.15 -8.16 -2.99
CA LEU A 57 3.77 -8.63 -2.91
C LEU A 57 3.53 -9.74 -3.94
N LYS A 58 3.37 -10.99 -3.49
CA LYS A 58 3.13 -12.17 -4.33
C LYS A 58 1.65 -12.55 -4.28
N LEU A 59 0.81 -11.83 -5.04
CA LEU A 59 -0.63 -11.99 -5.01
C LEU A 59 -1.09 -13.41 -5.39
N ALA A 60 -0.45 -14.05 -6.37
CA ALA A 60 -0.81 -15.40 -6.82
C ALA A 60 -0.71 -16.41 -5.67
N THR A 61 0.33 -16.33 -4.87
CA THR A 61 0.62 -17.26 -3.76
C THR A 61 0.14 -16.77 -2.39
N GLY A 62 -0.40 -15.54 -2.28
CA GLY A 62 -0.82 -14.96 -1.00
C GLY A 62 0.35 -14.70 -0.06
N LYS A 63 1.53 -14.36 -0.59
CA LYS A 63 2.73 -14.11 0.22
C LYS A 63 3.17 -12.65 0.14
N VAL A 64 3.73 -12.17 1.25
CA VAL A 64 4.44 -10.90 1.39
C VAL A 64 5.85 -11.23 1.83
N CYS A 65 6.84 -10.85 1.03
CA CYS A 65 8.26 -11.01 1.36
C CYS A 65 8.88 -9.64 1.64
N TRP A 66 9.91 -9.60 2.48
CA TRP A 66 10.60 -8.38 2.86
C TRP A 66 12.11 -8.56 2.89
N ASP A 67 12.80 -7.45 2.69
CA ASP A 67 14.22 -7.27 2.92
C ASP A 67 14.46 -5.92 3.59
N PHE A 68 15.13 -5.93 4.74
CA PHE A 68 15.48 -4.73 5.50
C PHE A 68 16.98 -4.47 5.45
N THR A 69 17.37 -3.39 4.80
CA THR A 69 18.71 -2.82 4.93
C THR A 69 18.71 -1.81 6.07
N ILE A 70 19.25 -2.17 7.23
CA ILE A 70 19.34 -1.30 8.40
C ILE A 70 20.69 -0.63 8.43
N THR A 71 20.71 0.70 8.25
CA THR A 71 21.93 1.50 8.36
C THR A 71 22.31 1.72 9.82
N LYS A 72 21.34 2.10 10.66
CA LYS A 72 21.50 2.28 12.10
C LYS A 72 20.17 2.11 12.81
N ILE A 73 20.18 1.47 13.96
CA ILE A 73 19.05 1.34 14.88
C ILE A 73 19.57 1.36 16.32
N ASP A 74 18.89 2.08 17.19
CA ASP A 74 19.18 2.10 18.62
C ASP A 74 18.54 0.90 19.31
N GLY A 75 19.32 -0.15 19.49
CA GLY A 75 18.91 -1.47 19.98
C GLY A 75 18.60 -2.47 18.87
N SER A 76 18.24 -3.68 19.24
CA SER A 76 17.96 -4.77 18.29
C SER A 76 16.48 -4.80 17.93
N GLY A 77 16.14 -4.94 16.64
CA GLY A 77 14.77 -5.15 16.21
C GLY A 77 14.17 -6.42 16.83
N ASN A 78 12.92 -6.38 17.23
CA ASN A 78 12.17 -7.52 17.79
C ASN A 78 10.89 -7.85 17.01
N ALA A 79 10.32 -6.92 16.28
CA ALA A 79 9.15 -7.10 15.43
C ALA A 79 9.17 -6.16 14.22
N ALA A 80 8.46 -6.52 13.15
CA ALA A 80 8.21 -5.66 12.01
C ALA A 80 6.82 -5.90 11.45
N HIS A 81 6.17 -4.84 10.98
CA HIS A 81 4.79 -4.90 10.47
C HIS A 81 4.57 -3.94 9.31
N ILE A 82 3.60 -4.26 8.46
CA ILE A 82 2.93 -3.28 7.62
C ILE A 82 1.70 -2.79 8.37
N HIS A 83 1.57 -1.49 8.53
CA HIS A 83 0.43 -0.81 9.17
C HIS A 83 -0.40 -0.05 8.13
N LYS A 84 -1.69 0.13 8.43
CA LYS A 84 -2.55 1.01 7.64
C LYS A 84 -2.56 2.39 8.29
N GLY A 85 -2.01 3.38 7.61
CA GLY A 85 -1.95 4.76 8.11
C GLY A 85 -1.24 5.69 7.14
N ARG A 86 -1.65 6.96 7.15
CA ARG A 86 -0.99 8.03 6.40
C ARG A 86 0.28 8.52 7.12
N PRO A 87 1.17 9.25 6.45
CA PRO A 87 2.31 9.89 7.12
C PRO A 87 1.87 10.71 8.34
N GLY A 88 2.62 10.61 9.43
CA GLY A 88 2.35 11.35 10.68
C GLY A 88 1.22 10.78 11.54
N ALA A 89 0.59 9.68 11.15
CA ALA A 89 -0.44 9.01 11.95
C ALA A 89 -0.03 7.59 12.34
N SER A 90 -0.34 7.18 13.58
CA SER A 90 -0.26 5.78 13.98
C SER A 90 -1.50 5.05 13.50
N GLY A 91 -1.31 3.84 13.00
CA GLY A 91 -2.38 2.98 12.53
C GLY A 91 -2.24 1.54 13.02
N PRO A 92 -3.30 0.73 12.91
CA PRO A 92 -3.28 -0.66 13.33
C PRO A 92 -2.34 -1.50 12.46
N VAL A 93 -1.83 -2.60 13.06
CA VAL A 93 -1.11 -3.64 12.32
C VAL A 93 -2.04 -4.20 11.25
N TYR A 94 -1.58 -4.16 10.00
CA TYR A 94 -2.33 -4.66 8.86
C TYR A 94 -1.81 -6.02 8.38
N ILE A 95 -0.49 -6.18 8.26
CA ILE A 95 0.17 -7.44 7.94
C ILE A 95 1.40 -7.58 8.84
N PRO A 96 1.44 -8.55 9.77
CA PRO A 96 2.65 -8.89 10.50
C PRO A 96 3.72 -9.47 9.56
N LEU A 97 4.97 -9.05 9.71
CA LEU A 97 6.11 -9.56 8.94
C LEU A 97 6.85 -10.63 9.74
N GLY A 98 6.18 -11.78 9.91
CA GLY A 98 6.64 -12.90 10.74
C GLY A 98 6.22 -12.79 12.21
N THR A 99 6.59 -13.80 12.99
CA THR A 99 6.32 -13.88 14.45
C THR A 99 7.45 -13.28 15.28
N THR A 100 8.63 -13.18 14.71
CA THR A 100 9.82 -12.55 15.29
C THR A 100 10.51 -11.71 14.22
N PHE A 101 11.30 -10.73 14.64
CA PHE A 101 12.05 -9.90 13.69
C PHE A 101 13.09 -10.74 12.93
N LYS A 102 13.05 -10.62 11.61
CA LYS A 102 14.08 -11.07 10.68
C LYS A 102 14.35 -9.99 9.65
N ARG A 103 15.62 -9.79 9.28
CA ARG A 103 15.96 -8.83 8.21
C ARG A 103 15.33 -9.20 6.88
N GLN A 104 15.21 -10.50 6.62
CA GLN A 104 14.62 -11.04 5.39
C GLN A 104 13.65 -12.17 5.73
N GLY A 105 12.59 -12.28 4.97
CA GLY A 105 11.63 -13.36 5.13
C GLY A 105 10.37 -13.20 4.27
N CYS A 106 9.47 -14.15 4.43
CA CYS A 106 8.15 -14.10 3.82
C CYS A 106 7.10 -14.56 4.83
N THR A 107 5.93 -13.97 4.76
CA THR A 107 4.73 -14.40 5.51
C THR A 107 3.57 -14.62 4.55
N SER A 108 2.58 -15.39 4.97
CA SER A 108 1.30 -15.50 4.26
C SER A 108 0.36 -14.40 4.75
N ALA A 109 -0.42 -13.84 3.84
CA ALA A 109 -1.44 -12.84 4.15
C ALA A 109 -2.67 -13.03 3.25
N PRO A 110 -3.88 -12.66 3.71
CA PRO A 110 -5.07 -12.67 2.89
C PRO A 110 -4.86 -11.89 1.59
N LYS A 111 -5.21 -12.48 0.45
CA LYS A 111 -5.03 -11.84 -0.87
C LYS A 111 -5.71 -10.48 -0.96
N ALA A 112 -6.84 -10.29 -0.25
CA ALA A 112 -7.52 -8.99 -0.18
C ALA A 112 -6.64 -7.90 0.46
N LYS A 113 -5.91 -8.23 1.53
CA LYS A 113 -4.95 -7.31 2.16
C LYS A 113 -3.79 -6.98 1.24
N ILE A 114 -3.24 -7.99 0.53
CA ILE A 114 -2.15 -7.80 -0.44
C ILE A 114 -2.61 -6.87 -1.57
N ARG A 115 -3.83 -7.08 -2.12
CA ARG A 115 -4.41 -6.20 -3.15
C ARG A 115 -4.55 -4.76 -2.66
N ALA A 116 -5.03 -4.55 -1.43
CA ALA A 116 -5.19 -3.21 -0.88
C ALA A 116 -3.85 -2.48 -0.77
N VAL A 117 -2.79 -3.16 -0.29
CA VAL A 117 -1.43 -2.59 -0.22
C VAL A 117 -0.89 -2.29 -1.62
N ALA A 118 -1.08 -3.20 -2.59
CA ALA A 118 -0.63 -3.00 -3.96
C ALA A 118 -1.34 -1.83 -4.66
N ALA A 119 -2.66 -1.69 -4.44
CA ALA A 119 -3.46 -0.63 -5.06
C ALA A 119 -3.18 0.76 -4.47
N HIS A 120 -2.90 0.83 -3.17
CA HIS A 120 -2.75 2.10 -2.45
C HIS A 120 -1.54 2.08 -1.50
N PRO A 121 -0.30 1.86 -1.99
CA PRO A 121 0.86 1.66 -1.12
C PRO A 121 1.10 2.84 -0.17
N ARG A 122 0.83 4.07 -0.58
CA ARG A 122 0.98 5.28 0.25
C ARG A 122 0.00 5.37 1.42
N ALA A 123 -1.05 4.53 1.47
CA ALA A 123 -1.95 4.41 2.61
C ALA A 123 -1.40 3.46 3.69
N PHE A 124 -0.22 2.88 3.46
CA PHE A 124 0.43 1.93 4.36
C PHE A 124 1.87 2.34 4.62
N TYR A 125 2.35 2.00 5.80
CA TYR A 125 3.75 2.13 6.16
C TYR A 125 4.29 0.82 6.72
N VAL A 126 5.58 0.60 6.60
CA VAL A 126 6.28 -0.49 7.26
C VAL A 126 7.12 0.07 8.38
N ASN A 127 7.15 -0.61 9.52
CA ASN A 127 7.99 -0.23 10.64
C ASN A 127 8.72 -1.42 11.27
N ILE A 128 9.76 -1.08 12.04
CA ILE A 128 10.52 -2.00 12.88
C ILE A 128 10.39 -1.51 14.31
N HIS A 129 10.09 -2.43 15.21
CA HIS A 129 10.02 -2.19 16.66
C HIS A 129 11.26 -2.76 17.36
N ASN A 130 11.53 -2.27 18.56
CA ASN A 130 12.48 -2.87 19.48
C ASN A 130 12.09 -2.60 20.93
N ALA A 131 12.85 -3.15 21.89
CA ALA A 131 12.55 -3.00 23.32
C ALA A 131 12.62 -1.54 23.81
N LYS A 132 13.50 -0.72 23.21
CA LYS A 132 13.63 0.70 23.56
C LYS A 132 12.50 1.55 22.97
N HIS A 133 11.96 1.14 21.83
CA HIS A 133 10.94 1.85 21.09
C HIS A 133 9.80 0.88 20.73
N PRO A 134 8.98 0.47 21.70
CA PRO A 134 7.91 -0.50 21.49
C PRO A 134 6.78 0.03 20.58
N ALA A 135 6.62 1.36 20.47
CA ALA A 135 5.70 1.97 19.51
C ALA A 135 6.24 2.01 18.08
N GLY A 136 7.56 1.88 17.91
CA GLY A 136 8.27 1.87 16.64
C GLY A 136 9.63 2.54 16.76
N ALA A 137 10.67 1.87 16.24
CA ALA A 137 12.04 2.37 16.21
C ALA A 137 12.35 3.15 14.93
N MET A 138 11.77 2.74 13.81
CA MET A 138 11.82 3.45 12.54
C MET A 138 10.73 2.96 11.58
N ARG A 139 10.14 3.87 10.81
CA ARG A 139 9.13 3.54 9.80
C ARG A 139 9.28 4.36 8.52
N GLY A 140 8.67 3.86 7.46
CA GLY A 140 8.59 4.54 6.18
C GLY A 140 7.30 4.20 5.42
N GLN A 141 6.76 5.20 4.73
CA GLN A 141 5.59 5.02 3.88
C GLN A 141 5.97 4.16 2.67
N LEU A 142 5.13 3.17 2.35
CA LEU A 142 5.33 2.33 1.18
C LEU A 142 5.11 3.12 -0.11
N ARG A 143 5.92 2.84 -1.11
CA ARG A 143 5.85 3.43 -2.46
C ARG A 143 6.08 2.32 -3.48
N ALA A 144 5.37 2.39 -4.61
CA ALA A 144 5.69 1.55 -5.75
C ALA A 144 7.08 1.97 -6.28
N ASP A 145 7.89 0.99 -6.61
CA ASP A 145 9.11 1.21 -7.41
C ASP A 145 8.66 1.51 -8.84
N LEU A 146 9.14 2.63 -9.39
CA LEU A 146 8.83 3.08 -10.76
C LEU A 146 9.73 2.38 -11.77
#